data_9a7fa925b46cd54f1e1727b5f08543f7
#
_entry.id   9a7fa925b46cd54f1e1727b5f08543f7
#
_cell.length_a   1.000
_cell.length_b   1.000
_cell.length_c   1.000
_cell.angle_alpha   90.00
_cell.angle_beta   90.00
_cell.angle_gamma   90.00
#
_symmetry.space_group_name_H-M   'P 1'
#
loop_
_entity.id
_entity.type
_entity.pdbx_description
1 polymer ?
#
loop_
_entity_poly.entity_id
_entity_poly.type
_entity_poly.pdbx_seq_one_letter_code
_entity_poly.pdbx_strand_id
1 'polypeptide(L)'
;NLQRCYRYFYNWISGHIYGNIMMGRATNSSNARGVFQLPARMRTGPSLTANGNFRAVADAEISGDGSGISMARSATDTVYITFSYSGSMTTGQCTEMGANNDVDAEILFDAEI
;
A
#
# COMPACT_ATOMS: atom_id res chain seq x y z
N ASN A 1 -11.52 -10.68 -20.21
CA ASN A 1 -12.29 -10.54 -18.98
C ASN A 1 -11.49 -9.76 -17.94
N LEU A 2 -12.07 -9.51 -16.79
CA LEU A 2 -11.47 -8.69 -15.73
C LEU A 2 -10.17 -9.29 -15.18
N GLN A 3 -10.11 -10.62 -15.05
CA GLN A 3 -8.90 -11.31 -14.60
C GLN A 3 -7.72 -11.11 -15.56
N ARG A 4 -7.99 -11.06 -16.85
CA ARG A 4 -6.95 -10.76 -17.85
C ARG A 4 -6.42 -9.35 -17.71
N CYS A 5 -7.30 -8.39 -17.47
CA CYS A 5 -6.89 -7.00 -17.25
C CYS A 5 -5.98 -6.90 -16.02
N TYR A 6 -6.30 -7.61 -14.95
CA TYR A 6 -5.51 -7.59 -13.71
C TYR A 6 -4.10 -8.18 -13.87
N ARG A 7 -3.84 -8.98 -14.90
CA ARG A 7 -2.49 -9.47 -15.17
C ARG A 7 -1.53 -8.37 -15.61
N TYR A 8 -2.05 -7.25 -16.09
CA TYR A 8 -1.25 -6.13 -16.60
C TYR A 8 -1.40 -4.88 -15.74
N PHE A 9 -2.54 -4.72 -15.10
CA PHE A 9 -2.87 -3.49 -14.41
C PHE A 9 -3.92 -3.75 -13.32
N TYR A 10 -3.69 -3.22 -12.14
CA TYR A 10 -4.67 -3.21 -11.07
C TYR A 10 -4.59 -1.89 -10.32
N ASN A 11 -5.74 -1.27 -10.08
CA ASN A 11 -5.85 -0.03 -9.32
C ASN A 11 -6.68 -0.28 -8.06
N TRP A 12 -6.03 -0.19 -6.89
CA TRP A 12 -6.75 -0.19 -5.62
C TRP A 12 -7.23 1.24 -5.34
N ILE A 13 -8.53 1.40 -5.09
CA ILE A 13 -9.16 2.67 -4.74
C ILE A 13 -9.79 2.50 -3.37
N SER A 14 -9.57 3.48 -2.49
CA SER A 14 -10.07 3.41 -1.12
C SER A 14 -11.60 3.25 -1.04
N GLY A 15 -12.33 4.08 -1.77
CA GLY A 15 -13.80 4.06 -1.71
C GLY A 15 -14.39 4.48 -0.38
N HIS A 16 -13.57 4.81 0.60
CA HIS A 16 -13.95 5.24 1.94
C HIS A 16 -12.86 6.15 2.48
N ILE A 17 -13.22 7.13 3.34
CA ILE A 17 -12.24 8.09 3.85
C ILE A 17 -11.10 7.43 4.64
N TYR A 18 -11.36 6.27 5.24
CA TYR A 18 -10.35 5.49 5.98
C TYR A 18 -10.31 4.04 5.51
N GLY A 19 -10.39 3.83 4.19
CA GLY A 19 -10.32 2.48 3.63
C GLY A 19 -8.95 1.84 3.86
N ASN A 20 -8.93 0.64 4.45
CA ASN A 20 -7.69 -0.10 4.67
C ASN A 20 -7.33 -0.91 3.44
N ILE A 21 -6.03 -0.92 3.11
CA ILE A 21 -5.52 -1.76 2.02
C ILE A 21 -4.92 -3.05 2.57
N MET A 22 -4.24 -2.98 3.71
CA MET A 22 -3.57 -4.15 4.28
C MET A 22 -3.28 -3.95 5.76
N MET A 23 -2.91 -5.06 6.41
CA MET A 23 -2.30 -5.06 7.73
C MET A 23 -0.81 -5.26 7.58
N GLY A 24 -0.03 -4.72 8.49
CA GLY A 24 1.41 -4.84 8.45
C GLY A 24 2.01 -4.69 9.84
N ARG A 25 3.29 -4.30 9.87
CA ARG A 25 4.00 -4.04 11.12
C ARG A 25 4.88 -2.82 11.00
N ALA A 26 5.11 -2.15 12.11
CA ALA A 26 6.08 -1.08 12.21
C ALA A 26 7.49 -1.66 12.17
N THR A 27 8.29 -1.27 11.19
CA THR A 27 9.70 -1.71 11.08
C THR A 27 10.63 -0.80 11.86
N ASN A 28 10.21 0.45 12.05
CA ASN A 28 10.86 1.42 12.94
C ASN A 28 9.85 2.54 13.29
N SER A 29 10.30 3.62 13.90
CA SER A 29 9.40 4.68 14.34
C SER A 29 8.68 5.41 13.20
N SER A 30 9.20 5.35 11.99
CA SER A 30 8.67 6.12 10.85
C SER A 30 8.25 5.25 9.66
N ASN A 31 8.44 3.94 9.72
CA ASN A 31 8.13 3.03 8.62
C ASN A 31 7.20 1.92 9.05
N ALA A 32 6.21 1.62 8.20
CA ALA A 32 5.36 0.44 8.34
C ALA A 32 5.41 -0.36 7.04
N ARG A 33 5.44 -1.67 7.14
CA ARG A 33 5.50 -2.58 5.99
C ARG A 33 4.37 -3.60 6.06
N GLY A 34 3.72 -3.82 4.92
CA GLY A 34 2.70 -4.85 4.77
C GLY A 34 2.84 -5.60 3.47
N VAL A 35 2.07 -6.68 3.36
CA VAL A 35 2.00 -7.50 2.15
C VAL A 35 0.61 -7.34 1.55
N PHE A 36 0.55 -6.97 0.29
CA PHE A 36 -0.71 -6.86 -0.46
C PHE A 36 -0.82 -8.01 -1.44
N GLN A 37 -1.94 -8.75 -1.35
CA GLN A 37 -2.25 -9.83 -2.28
C GLN A 37 -2.96 -9.25 -3.51
N LEU A 38 -2.36 -9.42 -4.68
CA LEU A 38 -2.98 -9.00 -5.93
C LEU A 38 -4.18 -9.89 -6.27
N PRO A 39 -5.24 -9.35 -6.91
CA PRO A 39 -6.43 -10.13 -7.24
C PRO A 39 -6.20 -11.18 -8.32
N ALA A 40 -5.12 -11.05 -9.09
CA ALA A 40 -4.72 -12.02 -10.09
C ALA A 40 -3.21 -12.00 -10.23
N ARG A 41 -2.63 -13.12 -10.70
CA ARG A 41 -1.19 -13.19 -10.94
C ARG A 41 -0.85 -12.31 -12.14
N MET A 42 0.05 -11.34 -11.94
CA MET A 42 0.50 -10.45 -13.00
C MET A 42 1.56 -11.12 -13.88
N ARG A 43 1.72 -10.62 -15.10
CA ARG A 43 2.67 -11.18 -16.07
C ARG A 43 4.13 -10.98 -15.64
N THR A 44 4.38 -9.97 -14.82
CA THR A 44 5.70 -9.65 -14.27
C THR A 44 5.50 -8.92 -12.95
N GLY A 45 6.56 -8.72 -12.18
CA GLY A 45 6.49 -7.90 -10.97
C GLY A 45 6.08 -6.47 -11.32
N PRO A 46 4.99 -5.94 -10.73
CA PRO A 46 4.47 -4.64 -11.12
C PRO A 46 5.32 -3.49 -10.58
N SER A 47 5.19 -2.32 -11.22
CA SER A 47 5.58 -1.04 -10.64
C SER A 47 4.40 -0.47 -9.86
N LEU A 48 4.68 0.47 -8.94
CA LEU A 48 3.68 1.04 -8.06
C LEU A 48 3.67 2.55 -8.18
N THR A 49 2.46 3.12 -8.26
CA THR A 49 2.23 4.56 -8.17
C THR A 49 1.09 4.79 -7.18
N ALA A 50 1.29 5.69 -6.21
CA ALA A 50 0.29 5.98 -5.19
C ALA A 50 -0.09 7.46 -5.25
N ASN A 51 -1.40 7.73 -5.21
CA ASN A 51 -1.96 9.07 -5.22
C ASN A 51 -2.93 9.23 -4.07
N GLY A 52 -2.92 10.41 -3.43
CA GLY A 52 -3.80 10.72 -2.32
C GLY A 52 -3.08 10.72 -0.98
N ASN A 53 -3.84 10.64 0.09
CA ASN A 53 -3.32 10.67 1.46
C ASN A 53 -3.48 9.29 2.10
N PHE A 54 -2.44 8.87 2.81
CA PHE A 54 -2.34 7.54 3.40
C PHE A 54 -1.86 7.63 4.85
N ARG A 55 -2.13 6.57 5.61
CA ARG A 55 -1.68 6.46 6.99
C ARG A 55 -1.37 5.02 7.37
N ALA A 56 -0.54 4.85 8.38
CA ALA A 56 -0.39 3.60 9.09
C ALA A 56 -0.56 3.86 10.58
N VAL A 57 -1.35 3.05 11.26
CA VAL A 57 -1.76 3.25 12.66
C VAL A 57 -1.40 2.02 13.48
N ALA A 58 -0.71 2.26 14.59
CA ALA A 58 -0.45 1.28 15.63
C ALA A 58 -0.77 1.92 16.98
N ASP A 59 0.20 2.04 17.88
CA ASP A 59 0.06 2.88 19.09
C ASP A 59 0.16 4.36 18.75
N ALA A 60 0.81 4.69 17.64
CA ALA A 60 0.92 6.03 17.08
C ALA A 60 0.59 5.96 15.59
N GLU A 61 0.34 7.11 14.99
CA GLU A 61 -0.01 7.21 13.58
C GLU A 61 1.12 7.88 12.79
N ILE A 62 1.43 7.33 11.61
CA ILE A 62 2.22 8.02 10.61
C ILE A 62 1.33 8.27 9.40
N SER A 63 1.43 9.45 8.79
CA SER A 63 0.57 9.82 7.66
C SER A 63 1.27 10.79 6.73
N GLY A 64 0.81 10.82 5.49
CA GLY A 64 1.31 11.71 4.46
C GLY A 64 0.70 11.38 3.10
N ASP A 65 1.26 11.96 2.05
CA ASP A 65 0.80 11.72 0.69
C ASP A 65 1.43 10.46 0.07
N GLY A 66 1.02 10.16 -1.18
CA GLY A 66 1.49 8.97 -1.87
C GLY A 66 3.00 8.91 -2.11
N SER A 67 3.73 10.02 -1.97
CA SER A 67 5.17 10.02 -2.17
C SER A 67 5.93 9.22 -1.11
N GLY A 68 5.32 8.99 0.06
CA GLY A 68 5.89 8.17 1.13
C GLY A 68 5.64 6.68 0.98
N ILE A 69 4.96 6.26 -0.07
CA ILE A 69 4.66 4.84 -0.33
C ILE A 69 5.65 4.30 -1.34
N SER A 70 6.28 3.19 -1.00
CA SER A 70 7.23 2.52 -1.88
C SER A 70 7.02 1.02 -1.82
N MET A 71 7.58 0.34 -2.80
CA MET A 71 7.50 -1.11 -2.90
C MET A 71 8.85 -1.70 -2.48
N ALA A 72 8.87 -2.43 -1.36
CA ALA A 72 10.09 -3.07 -0.87
C ALA A 72 10.47 -4.27 -1.72
N ARG A 73 9.47 -5.02 -2.16
CA ARG A 73 9.62 -6.17 -3.07
C ARG A 73 8.36 -6.31 -3.90
N SER A 74 8.52 -6.88 -5.09
CA SER A 74 7.38 -7.29 -5.90
C SER A 74 7.58 -8.70 -6.42
N ALA A 75 6.50 -9.46 -6.38
CA ALA A 75 6.37 -10.74 -7.05
C ALA A 75 5.19 -10.65 -8.01
N THR A 76 4.89 -11.71 -8.73
CA THR A 76 3.80 -11.67 -9.71
C THR A 76 2.41 -11.69 -9.08
N ASP A 77 2.28 -12.12 -7.82
CA ASP A 77 0.99 -12.24 -7.13
C ASP A 77 0.93 -11.50 -5.79
N THR A 78 2.07 -11.10 -5.23
CA THR A 78 2.12 -10.34 -3.98
C THR A 78 3.11 -9.20 -4.09
N VAL A 79 2.85 -8.10 -3.36
CA VAL A 79 3.77 -6.97 -3.28
C VAL A 79 3.96 -6.58 -1.81
N TYR A 80 5.19 -6.21 -1.46
CA TYR A 80 5.53 -5.71 -0.13
C TYR A 80 5.58 -4.19 -0.21
N ILE A 81 4.68 -3.54 0.51
CA ILE A 81 4.52 -2.08 0.45
C ILE A 81 5.00 -1.48 1.76
N THR A 82 5.78 -0.41 1.66
CA THR A 82 6.29 0.33 2.81
C THR A 82 5.68 1.73 2.81
N PHE A 83 5.11 2.14 3.95
CA PHE A 83 4.68 3.50 4.22
C PHE A 83 5.78 4.16 5.07
N SER A 84 6.30 5.27 4.59
CA SER A 84 7.41 5.98 5.25
C SER A 84 7.02 7.44 5.47
N TYR A 85 6.70 7.77 6.71
CA TYR A 85 6.29 9.12 7.11
C TYR A 85 6.85 9.41 8.50
N SER A 86 7.03 10.68 8.82
CA SER A 86 7.50 11.10 10.15
C SER A 86 6.54 10.63 11.24
N GLY A 87 7.07 10.07 12.32
CA GLY A 87 6.25 9.61 13.43
C GLY A 87 7.07 8.91 14.50
N SER A 88 6.37 8.34 15.47
CA SER A 88 6.97 7.71 16.65
C SER A 88 6.32 6.37 16.98
N MET A 89 6.12 5.52 15.97
CA MET A 89 5.60 4.17 16.18
C MET A 89 6.62 3.28 16.91
N THR A 90 6.11 2.28 17.61
CA THR A 90 6.93 1.28 18.28
C THR A 90 7.23 0.12 17.32
N THR A 91 8.52 -0.18 17.14
CA THR A 91 8.96 -1.27 16.25
C THR A 91 8.33 -2.60 16.64
N GLY A 92 7.82 -3.31 15.65
CA GLY A 92 7.23 -4.64 15.81
C GLY A 92 5.74 -4.65 16.06
N GLN A 93 5.09 -3.52 16.30
CA GLN A 93 3.63 -3.47 16.49
C GLN A 93 2.90 -3.69 15.16
N CYS A 94 1.73 -4.34 15.24
CA CYS A 94 0.84 -4.48 14.09
C CYS A 94 0.26 -3.12 13.70
N THR A 95 0.14 -2.87 12.40
CA THR A 95 -0.37 -1.62 11.85
C THR A 95 -1.56 -1.86 10.93
N GLU A 96 -2.51 -0.92 10.95
CA GLU A 96 -3.51 -0.79 9.91
C GLU A 96 -2.96 0.20 8.88
N MET A 97 -2.99 -0.17 7.60
CA MET A 97 -2.42 0.65 6.52
C MET A 97 -3.48 0.94 5.47
N GLY A 98 -3.68 2.20 5.15
CA GLY A 98 -4.69 2.56 4.16
C GLY A 98 -4.81 4.07 3.95
N ALA A 99 -6.00 4.52 3.52
CA ALA A 99 -6.27 5.91 3.24
C ALA A 99 -6.40 6.75 4.53
N ASN A 100 -6.04 8.02 4.43
CA ASN A 100 -6.17 8.98 5.52
C ASN A 100 -7.10 10.12 5.10
N ASN A 101 -8.37 10.03 5.51
CA ASN A 101 -9.40 11.02 5.22
C ASN A 101 -9.46 11.37 3.73
N ASP A 102 -9.38 10.35 2.86
CA ASP A 102 -9.31 10.54 1.41
C ASP A 102 -10.02 9.36 0.71
N VAL A 103 -11.24 9.63 0.24
CA VAL A 103 -12.05 8.62 -0.47
C VAL A 103 -11.46 8.27 -1.85
N ASP A 104 -10.65 9.15 -2.41
CA ASP A 104 -10.06 9.00 -3.74
C ASP A 104 -8.61 8.49 -3.70
N ALA A 105 -8.10 8.15 -2.52
CA ALA A 105 -6.75 7.58 -2.41
C ALA A 105 -6.66 6.29 -3.22
N GLU A 106 -5.60 6.16 -4.02
CA GLU A 106 -5.43 5.02 -4.91
C GLU A 106 -3.98 4.56 -5.00
N ILE A 107 -3.80 3.29 -5.24
CA ILE A 107 -2.49 2.68 -5.52
C ILE A 107 -2.61 1.88 -6.81
N LEU A 108 -1.77 2.23 -7.78
CA LEU A 108 -1.75 1.61 -9.10
C LEU A 108 -0.61 0.60 -9.18
N PHE A 109 -0.92 -0.60 -9.63
CA PHE A 109 0.04 -1.65 -9.90
C PHE A 109 0.07 -1.89 -11.39
N ASP A 110 1.21 -1.66 -12.03
CA ASP A 110 1.35 -1.71 -13.48
C ASP A 110 2.44 -2.72 -13.87
N ALA A 111 2.05 -3.77 -14.54
CA ALA A 111 2.92 -4.81 -15.05
C ALA A 111 3.11 -4.74 -16.58
N GLU A 112 2.60 -3.72 -17.23
CA GLU A 112 2.89 -3.46 -18.64
C GLU A 112 4.31 -2.92 -18.81
N ILE A 113 4.93 -3.34 -19.89
CA ILE A 113 6.29 -2.91 -20.22
C ILE A 113 6.25 -1.99 -21.42
#